data_a814cb011c1f93f58318b0b0ca7cb058
#
_entry.id   a814cb011c1f93f58318b0b0ca7cb058
#
_cell.length_a   1.000
_cell.length_b   1.000
_cell.length_c   1.000
_cell.angle_alpha   90.00
_cell.angle_beta   90.00
_cell.angle_gamma   90.00
#
_symmetry.space_group_name_H-M   'P 1'
#
loop_
_entity.id
_entity.type
_entity.pdbx_description
1 polymer ?
#
loop_
_entity_poly.entity_id
_entity_poly.type
_entity_poly.pdbx_seq_one_letter_code
_entity_poly.pdbx_strand_id
1 'polypeptide(L)'
;MLVSNKIIAAYGGSINEYEKGSYIFYEGSKPNYFFQVIKGSVKVIQYNDKGNEILLGLFSSGETFGEPPLIANKPYPSYAVAYTNVELYKISRDNFLKILDIYPEIMKRLLFSLSNRIIAKSNSSKILISNNAEEKLLRLFYNLKNDQGNISPMIVPYT
;
A
#
# COMPACT_ATOMS: atom_id res chain seq x y z
N MET A 1 4.23 -7.56 9.27
CA MET A 1 5.08 -8.20 8.24
C MET A 1 4.34 -9.41 7.66
N LEU A 2 4.16 -9.47 6.34
CA LEU A 2 3.44 -10.56 5.66
C LEU A 2 4.32 -11.82 5.56
N VAL A 3 5.52 -11.69 5.01
CA VAL A 3 6.49 -12.76 4.82
C VAL A 3 7.69 -12.53 5.73
N SER A 4 8.15 -13.56 6.44
CA SER A 4 9.31 -13.43 7.34
C SER A 4 10.63 -13.33 6.55
N ASN A 5 11.63 -12.70 7.15
CA ASN A 5 12.98 -12.55 6.57
C ASN A 5 13.59 -13.90 6.17
N LYS A 6 13.37 -14.92 7.01
CA LYS A 6 13.92 -16.27 6.76
C LYS A 6 13.34 -16.88 5.49
N ILE A 7 12.03 -16.73 5.26
CA ILE A 7 11.36 -17.24 4.05
C ILE A 7 11.83 -16.43 2.83
N ILE A 8 11.88 -15.10 2.92
CA ILE A 8 12.34 -14.26 1.81
C ILE A 8 13.75 -14.65 1.36
N ALA A 9 14.67 -14.79 2.31
CA ALA A 9 16.04 -15.21 2.02
C ALA A 9 16.12 -16.62 1.42
N ALA A 10 15.36 -17.58 1.95
CA ALA A 10 15.32 -18.96 1.45
C ALA A 10 14.83 -19.08 0.00
N TYR A 11 13.98 -18.14 -0.44
CA TYR A 11 13.45 -18.09 -1.80
C TYR A 11 14.13 -17.04 -2.70
N GLY A 12 15.39 -16.68 -2.38
CA GLY A 12 16.21 -15.81 -3.23
C GLY A 12 15.78 -14.35 -3.25
N GLY A 13 15.12 -13.89 -2.18
CA GLY A 13 14.82 -12.48 -2.01
C GLY A 13 16.04 -11.68 -1.58
N SER A 14 16.05 -10.40 -1.93
CA SER A 14 17.11 -9.44 -1.61
C SER A 14 16.56 -8.24 -0.85
N ILE A 15 17.45 -7.52 -0.17
CA ILE A 15 17.16 -6.20 0.40
C ILE A 15 17.64 -5.17 -0.63
N ASN A 16 16.78 -4.21 -0.93
CA ASN A 16 17.07 -3.11 -1.84
C ASN A 16 16.77 -1.78 -1.15
N GLU A 17 17.69 -0.84 -1.28
CA GLU A 17 17.58 0.50 -0.75
C GLU A 17 17.19 1.48 -1.85
N TYR A 18 16.35 2.45 -1.50
CA TYR A 18 15.91 3.52 -2.39
C TYR A 18 15.97 4.84 -1.63
N GLU A 19 16.57 5.84 -2.24
CA GLU A 19 16.55 7.20 -1.72
C GLU A 19 15.16 7.83 -1.87
N LYS A 20 14.82 8.77 -0.99
CA LYS A 20 13.59 9.56 -1.09
C LYS A 20 13.41 10.14 -2.49
N GLY A 21 12.23 9.94 -3.07
CA GLY A 21 11.87 10.38 -4.42
C GLY A 21 12.18 9.38 -5.53
N SER A 22 12.93 8.31 -5.26
CA SER A 22 13.22 7.28 -6.26
C SER A 22 11.97 6.47 -6.60
N TYR A 23 11.81 6.15 -7.88
CA TYR A 23 10.75 5.27 -8.35
C TYR A 23 11.13 3.80 -8.13
N ILE A 24 10.22 3.02 -7.54
CA ILE A 24 10.36 1.58 -7.31
C ILE A 24 9.78 0.83 -8.51
N PHE A 25 8.64 1.27 -9.01
CA PHE A 25 8.08 0.85 -10.29
C PHE A 25 7.27 1.98 -10.95
N TYR A 26 7.06 1.83 -12.24
CA TYR A 26 6.36 2.80 -13.09
C TYR A 26 5.02 2.23 -13.54
N GLU A 27 4.04 3.13 -13.77
CA GLU A 27 2.80 2.79 -14.45
C GLU A 27 3.10 2.15 -15.82
N GLY A 28 2.31 1.15 -16.21
CA GLY A 28 2.49 0.38 -17.45
C GLY A 28 3.61 -0.66 -17.41
N SER A 29 4.51 -0.63 -16.44
CA SER A 29 5.59 -1.61 -16.35
C SER A 29 5.08 -2.98 -15.86
N LYS A 30 5.80 -4.05 -16.28
CA LYS A 30 5.47 -5.42 -15.92
C LYS A 30 5.77 -5.68 -14.43
N PRO A 31 4.85 -6.30 -13.66
CA PRO A 31 5.08 -6.63 -12.27
C PRO A 31 5.93 -7.90 -12.13
N ASN A 32 7.23 -7.72 -11.97
CA ASN A 32 8.19 -8.81 -11.88
C ASN A 32 8.57 -9.17 -10.44
N TYR A 33 8.23 -8.31 -9.47
CA TYR A 33 8.69 -8.46 -8.09
C TYR A 33 7.59 -8.17 -7.08
N PHE A 34 7.59 -8.96 -6.00
CA PHE A 34 6.89 -8.65 -4.76
C PHE A 34 7.77 -7.74 -3.90
N PHE A 35 7.13 -6.79 -3.21
CA PHE A 35 7.78 -5.82 -2.33
C PHE A 35 7.16 -5.82 -0.94
N GLN A 36 8.00 -5.77 0.10
CA GLN A 36 7.61 -5.56 1.49
C GLN A 36 8.53 -4.54 2.14
N VAL A 37 7.95 -3.54 2.81
CA VAL A 37 8.73 -2.47 3.46
C VAL A 37 9.40 -3.00 4.71
N ILE A 38 10.72 -2.81 4.82
CA ILE A 38 11.51 -3.09 6.03
C ILE A 38 11.57 -1.82 6.87
N LYS A 39 11.94 -0.69 6.23
CA LYS A 39 12.12 0.61 6.87
C LYS A 39 11.70 1.73 5.94
N GLY A 40 11.22 2.83 6.52
CA GLY A 40 10.75 3.99 5.77
C GLY A 40 9.31 3.83 5.27
N SER A 41 8.94 4.60 4.25
CA SER A 41 7.60 4.64 3.69
C SER A 41 7.60 4.78 2.18
N VAL A 42 6.66 4.11 1.51
CA VAL A 42 6.45 4.14 0.06
C VAL A 42 5.07 4.70 -0.23
N LYS A 43 4.97 5.67 -1.14
CA LYS A 43 3.70 6.14 -1.67
C LYS A 43 3.40 5.49 -3.01
N VAL A 44 2.15 5.07 -3.21
CA VAL A 44 1.62 4.63 -4.50
C VAL A 44 0.72 5.74 -5.03
N ILE A 45 0.99 6.20 -6.24
CA ILE A 45 0.37 7.39 -6.83
C ILE A 45 -0.06 7.15 -8.28
N GLN A 46 -1.00 7.97 -8.72
CA GLN A 46 -1.33 8.19 -10.13
C GLN A 46 -1.24 9.68 -10.44
N TYR A 47 -1.16 10.02 -11.72
CA TYR A 47 -1.30 11.40 -12.19
C TYR A 47 -2.65 11.56 -12.89
N ASN A 48 -3.36 12.66 -12.60
CA ASN A 48 -4.56 13.02 -13.35
C ASN A 48 -4.20 13.68 -14.68
N ASP A 49 -5.21 13.97 -15.52
CA ASP A 49 -5.03 14.60 -16.84
C ASP A 49 -4.35 15.99 -16.79
N LYS A 50 -4.36 16.63 -15.61
CA LYS A 50 -3.68 17.92 -15.37
C LYS A 50 -2.25 17.77 -14.85
N GLY A 51 -1.75 16.52 -14.72
CA GLY A 51 -0.44 16.20 -14.18
C GLY A 51 -0.32 16.29 -12.65
N ASN A 52 -1.43 16.44 -11.92
CA ASN A 52 -1.42 16.44 -10.47
C ASN A 52 -1.34 15.03 -9.91
N GLU A 53 -0.51 14.88 -8.87
CA GLU A 53 -0.36 13.61 -8.14
C GLU A 53 -1.62 13.27 -7.34
N ILE A 54 -2.12 12.06 -7.49
CA ILE A 54 -3.21 11.47 -6.69
C ILE A 54 -2.61 10.35 -5.84
N LEU A 55 -2.67 10.50 -4.52
CA LEU A 55 -2.21 9.46 -3.58
C LEU A 55 -3.22 8.32 -3.52
N LEU A 56 -2.79 7.11 -3.89
CA LEU A 56 -3.60 5.90 -3.80
C LEU A 56 -3.37 5.13 -2.49
N GLY A 57 -2.19 5.27 -1.89
CA GLY A 57 -1.85 4.65 -0.61
C GLY A 57 -0.45 5.01 -0.14
N LEU A 58 -0.25 4.96 1.17
CA LEU A 58 1.04 5.08 1.84
C LEU A 58 1.30 3.77 2.59
N PHE A 59 2.49 3.21 2.40
CA PHE A 59 2.89 1.90 2.94
C PHE A 59 4.13 2.06 3.79
N SER A 60 4.07 1.57 5.03
CA SER A 60 5.10 1.69 6.05
C SER A 60 5.71 0.34 6.40
N SER A 61 6.65 0.32 7.33
CA SER A 61 7.35 -0.89 7.78
C SER A 61 6.39 -2.06 8.08
N GLY A 62 6.68 -3.23 7.53
CA GLY A 62 5.90 -4.46 7.65
C GLY A 62 4.80 -4.61 6.59
N GLU A 63 4.41 -3.53 5.90
CA GLU A 63 3.38 -3.56 4.87
C GLU A 63 3.93 -3.95 3.50
N THR A 64 3.02 -4.37 2.61
CA THR A 64 3.32 -4.78 1.24
C THR A 64 2.55 -3.91 0.26
N PHE A 65 3.05 -3.77 -0.96
CA PHE A 65 2.41 -2.97 -2.01
C PHE A 65 2.68 -3.56 -3.40
N GLY A 66 1.82 -3.25 -4.36
CA GLY A 66 1.94 -3.72 -5.75
C GLY A 66 1.56 -5.18 -5.97
N GLU A 67 0.96 -5.87 -4.99
CA GLU A 67 0.60 -7.29 -5.06
C GLU A 67 -0.57 -7.58 -6.03
N PRO A 68 -1.63 -6.75 -6.15
CA PRO A 68 -2.73 -7.06 -7.05
C PRO A 68 -2.30 -7.21 -8.51
N PRO A 69 -1.55 -6.27 -9.13
CA PRO A 69 -1.06 -6.47 -10.49
C PRO A 69 -0.04 -7.61 -10.59
N LEU A 70 0.79 -7.84 -9.56
CA LEU A 70 1.73 -8.96 -9.52
C LEU A 70 1.01 -10.32 -9.61
N ILE A 71 -0.03 -10.52 -8.81
CA ILE A 71 -0.83 -11.76 -8.78
C ILE A 71 -1.60 -11.91 -10.09
N ALA A 72 -2.28 -10.85 -10.54
CA ALA A 72 -3.07 -10.85 -11.77
C ALA A 72 -2.22 -10.91 -13.05
N ASN A 73 -0.90 -10.76 -12.95
CA ASN A 73 0.02 -10.68 -14.08
C ASN A 73 -0.38 -9.60 -15.10
N LYS A 74 -0.77 -8.42 -14.59
CA LYS A 74 -1.15 -7.25 -15.40
C LYS A 74 -0.21 -6.10 -15.12
N PRO A 75 0.05 -5.20 -16.09
CA PRO A 75 0.88 -4.02 -15.87
C PRO A 75 0.45 -3.21 -14.66
N TYR A 76 1.40 -2.53 -14.00
CA TYR A 76 1.09 -1.63 -12.89
C TYR A 76 0.17 -0.50 -13.36
N PRO A 77 -0.96 -0.23 -12.67
CA PRO A 77 -1.86 0.88 -13.00
C PRO A 77 -1.42 2.20 -12.35
N SER A 78 -0.23 2.25 -11.76
CA SER A 78 0.22 3.35 -10.90
C SER A 78 1.75 3.34 -10.76
N TYR A 79 2.28 4.39 -10.16
CA TYR A 79 3.69 4.50 -9.77
C TYR A 79 3.85 4.15 -8.29
N ALA A 80 5.00 3.58 -7.91
CA ALA A 80 5.44 3.52 -6.52
C ALA A 80 6.72 4.33 -6.35
N VAL A 81 6.72 5.22 -5.36
CA VAL A 81 7.80 6.18 -5.11
C VAL A 81 8.19 6.11 -3.63
N ALA A 82 9.48 6.10 -3.35
CA ALA A 82 10.01 6.18 -2.01
C ALA A 82 9.64 7.55 -1.39
N TYR A 83 8.77 7.55 -0.37
CA TYR A 83 8.34 8.78 0.29
C TYR A 83 9.40 9.29 1.28
N THR A 84 10.14 8.37 1.88
CA THR A 84 11.37 8.61 2.66
C THR A 84 12.50 7.77 2.06
N ASN A 85 13.69 7.76 2.63
CA ASN A 85 14.64 6.69 2.35
C ASN A 85 14.04 5.36 2.84
N VAL A 86 14.06 4.32 1.99
CA VAL A 86 13.40 3.04 2.27
C VAL A 86 14.32 1.87 2.04
N GLU A 87 14.13 0.84 2.86
CA GLU A 87 14.65 -0.50 2.67
C GLU A 87 13.48 -1.43 2.37
N LEU A 88 13.58 -2.21 1.29
CA LEU A 88 12.54 -3.13 0.83
C LEU A 88 13.08 -4.55 0.70
N TYR A 89 12.31 -5.53 1.15
CA TYR A 89 12.44 -6.87 0.60
C TYR A 89 11.88 -6.90 -0.81
N LYS A 90 12.66 -7.54 -1.70
CA LYS A 90 12.32 -7.74 -3.11
C LYS A 90 12.52 -9.19 -3.45
N ILE A 91 11.49 -9.85 -3.99
CA ILE A 91 11.54 -11.25 -4.42
C ILE A 91 10.84 -11.38 -5.78
N SER A 92 11.34 -12.25 -6.64
CA SER A 92 10.71 -12.46 -7.95
C SER A 92 9.28 -12.95 -7.83
N ARG A 93 8.43 -12.59 -8.81
CA ARG A 93 7.04 -13.03 -8.88
C ARG A 93 6.91 -14.55 -8.73
N ASP A 94 7.73 -15.31 -9.48
CA ASP A 94 7.64 -16.77 -9.50
C ASP A 94 7.97 -17.38 -8.13
N ASN A 95 8.98 -16.84 -7.45
CA ASN A 95 9.34 -17.30 -6.12
C ASN A 95 8.31 -16.87 -5.06
N PHE A 96 7.73 -15.67 -5.21
CA PHE A 96 6.62 -15.26 -4.34
C PHE A 96 5.40 -16.16 -4.50
N LEU A 97 5.02 -16.52 -5.72
CA LEU A 97 3.91 -17.45 -5.97
C LEU A 97 4.19 -18.83 -5.36
N LYS A 98 5.42 -19.36 -5.49
CA LYS A 98 5.82 -20.60 -4.80
C LYS A 98 5.68 -20.49 -3.27
N ILE A 99 6.02 -19.34 -2.69
CA ILE A 99 5.80 -19.11 -1.25
C ILE A 99 4.32 -19.22 -0.91
N LEU A 100 3.44 -18.61 -1.70
CA LEU A 100 1.99 -18.68 -1.45
C LEU A 100 1.45 -20.12 -1.54
N ASP A 101 1.98 -20.93 -2.46
CA ASP A 101 1.58 -22.33 -2.61
C ASP A 101 2.04 -23.20 -1.42
N ILE A 102 3.26 -22.97 -0.92
CA ILE A 102 3.87 -23.76 0.14
C ILE A 102 3.42 -23.32 1.53
N TYR A 103 3.08 -22.04 1.71
CA TYR A 103 2.68 -21.44 2.98
C TYR A 103 1.26 -20.85 2.90
N PRO A 104 0.21 -21.69 3.00
CA PRO A 104 -1.20 -21.23 2.88
C PRO A 104 -1.59 -20.15 3.90
N GLU A 105 -0.91 -20.10 5.04
CA GLU A 105 -1.13 -19.06 6.05
C GLU A 105 -0.67 -17.67 5.57
N ILE A 106 0.35 -17.59 4.71
CA ILE A 106 0.79 -16.34 4.09
C ILE A 106 -0.26 -15.88 3.08
N MET A 107 -0.77 -16.80 2.27
CA MET A 107 -1.86 -16.51 1.33
C MET A 107 -3.11 -15.98 2.05
N LYS A 108 -3.53 -16.64 3.15
CA LYS A 108 -4.67 -16.19 3.96
C LYS A 108 -4.46 -14.77 4.50
N ARG A 109 -3.27 -14.47 5.03
CA ARG A 109 -2.93 -13.12 5.53
C ARG A 109 -2.93 -12.08 4.41
N LEU A 110 -2.45 -12.44 3.22
CA LEU A 110 -2.48 -11.58 2.04
C LEU A 110 -3.92 -11.27 1.62
N LEU A 111 -4.77 -12.30 1.51
CA LEU A 111 -6.19 -12.13 1.20
C LEU A 111 -6.88 -11.22 2.22
N PHE A 112 -6.64 -11.44 3.51
CA PHE A 112 -7.20 -10.61 4.57
C PHE A 112 -6.74 -9.14 4.44
N SER A 113 -5.44 -8.91 4.19
CA SER A 113 -4.90 -7.56 3.99
C SER A 113 -5.53 -6.86 2.79
N LEU A 114 -5.63 -7.54 1.64
CA LEU A 114 -6.23 -6.99 0.43
C LEU A 114 -7.74 -6.71 0.62
N SER A 115 -8.46 -7.60 1.30
CA SER A 115 -9.88 -7.41 1.61
C SER A 115 -10.11 -6.18 2.49
N ASN A 116 -9.31 -5.99 3.53
CA ASN A 116 -9.39 -4.79 4.37
C ASN A 116 -9.10 -3.51 3.58
N ARG A 117 -8.12 -3.51 2.67
CA ARG A 117 -7.85 -2.36 1.79
C ARG A 117 -9.02 -2.06 0.85
N ILE A 118 -9.70 -3.08 0.31
CA ILE A 118 -10.89 -2.90 -0.54
C ILE A 118 -12.03 -2.26 0.28
N ILE A 119 -12.28 -2.77 1.49
CA ILE A 119 -13.30 -2.22 2.38
C ILE A 119 -13.00 -0.76 2.74
N ALA A 120 -11.75 -0.46 3.11
CA ALA A 120 -11.33 0.90 3.43
C ALA A 120 -11.52 1.85 2.23
N LYS A 121 -11.14 1.43 1.02
CA LYS A 121 -11.35 2.20 -0.21
C LYS A 121 -12.84 2.41 -0.51
N SER A 122 -13.68 1.39 -0.34
CA SER A 122 -15.13 1.50 -0.51
C SER A 122 -15.74 2.52 0.45
N ASN A 123 -15.31 2.53 1.70
CA ASN A 123 -15.76 3.50 2.69
C ASN A 123 -15.30 4.93 2.34
N SER A 124 -14.06 5.10 1.89
CA SER A 124 -13.55 6.40 1.44
C SER A 124 -14.29 6.94 0.22
N SER A 125 -14.67 6.08 -0.73
CA SER A 125 -15.43 6.46 -1.92
C SER A 125 -16.81 7.01 -1.58
N LYS A 126 -17.48 6.49 -0.53
CA LYS A 126 -18.76 7.03 -0.04
C LYS A 126 -18.64 8.48 0.42
N ILE A 127 -17.50 8.86 1.01
CA ILE A 127 -17.22 10.23 1.45
C ILE A 127 -17.08 11.18 0.26
N LEU A 128 -16.45 10.73 -0.81
CA LEU A 128 -16.23 11.55 -2.01
C LEU A 128 -17.52 11.80 -2.81
N ILE A 129 -18.50 10.90 -2.72
CA ILE A 129 -19.80 11.00 -3.42
C ILE A 129 -20.78 11.90 -2.68
N SER A 130 -20.57 12.20 -1.38
CA SER A 130 -21.42 13.13 -0.63
C SER A 130 -21.35 14.53 -1.26
N ASN A 131 -22.51 15.15 -1.53
CA ASN A 131 -22.60 16.47 -2.17
C ASN A 131 -22.34 17.64 -1.18
N ASN A 132 -22.22 17.37 0.11
CA ASN A 132 -22.03 18.38 1.16
C ASN A 132 -20.58 18.36 1.68
N ALA A 133 -19.89 19.50 1.61
CA ALA A 133 -18.52 19.65 2.06
C ALA A 133 -18.35 19.40 3.57
N GLU A 134 -19.32 19.80 4.39
CA GLU A 134 -19.31 19.58 5.84
C GLU A 134 -19.42 18.08 6.17
N GLU A 135 -20.30 17.37 5.46
CA GLU A 135 -20.46 15.93 5.64
C GLU A 135 -19.19 15.17 5.22
N LYS A 136 -18.50 15.61 4.16
CA LYS A 136 -17.20 15.08 3.75
C LYS A 136 -16.14 15.24 4.85
N LEU A 137 -16.07 16.41 5.45
CA LEU A 137 -15.13 16.72 6.54
C LEU A 137 -15.43 15.89 7.80
N LEU A 138 -16.69 15.84 8.23
CA LEU A 138 -17.11 15.07 9.40
C LEU A 138 -16.83 13.57 9.24
N ARG A 139 -17.10 12.99 8.07
CA ARG A 139 -16.82 11.57 7.79
C ARG A 139 -15.31 11.29 7.70
N LEU A 140 -14.52 12.24 7.15
CA LEU A 140 -13.07 12.13 7.14
C LEU A 140 -12.51 12.07 8.57
N PHE A 141 -12.94 12.98 9.45
CA PHE A 141 -12.52 13.00 10.85
C PHE A 141 -12.98 11.74 11.61
N TYR A 142 -14.19 11.27 11.36
CA TYR A 142 -14.70 10.05 11.97
C TYR A 142 -13.86 8.81 11.59
N ASN A 143 -13.45 8.69 10.33
CA ASN A 143 -12.61 7.58 9.88
C ASN A 143 -11.19 7.67 10.45
N LEU A 144 -10.58 8.87 10.46
CA LEU A 144 -9.27 9.08 11.07
C LEU A 144 -9.27 8.73 12.57
N LYS A 145 -10.38 9.01 13.28
CA LYS A 145 -10.54 8.65 14.68
C LYS A 145 -10.64 7.13 14.89
N ASN A 146 -11.31 6.42 14.00
CA ASN A 146 -11.47 4.97 14.11
C ASN A 146 -10.20 4.19 13.73
N ASP A 147 -9.42 4.71 12.78
CA ASP A 147 -8.15 4.08 12.35
C ASP A 147 -7.02 4.25 13.39
N GLN A 148 -7.11 5.26 14.26
CA GLN A 148 -6.05 5.57 15.23
C GLN A 148 -6.32 5.07 16.66
N GLY A 149 -7.38 4.29 16.90
CA GLY A 149 -7.68 3.69 18.21
C GLY A 149 -7.44 4.63 19.39
N ASN A 150 -8.48 5.38 19.80
CA ASN A 150 -8.50 6.18 21.03
C ASN A 150 -7.52 7.36 21.12
N ILE A 151 -7.76 8.43 20.39
CA ILE A 151 -7.19 9.76 20.68
C ILE A 151 -8.30 10.67 21.17
N SER A 152 -8.04 11.38 22.28
CA SER A 152 -8.93 12.35 22.92
C SER A 152 -9.58 13.32 21.93
N PRO A 153 -10.78 13.85 22.25
CA PRO A 153 -11.55 14.69 21.33
C PRO A 153 -10.76 15.94 20.92
N MET A 154 -10.56 16.09 19.61
CA MET A 154 -10.00 17.29 19.04
C MET A 154 -11.08 18.37 19.09
N ILE A 155 -10.90 19.40 19.94
CA ILE A 155 -11.76 20.58 19.96
C ILE A 155 -11.42 21.39 18.70
N VAL A 156 -12.33 21.44 17.74
CA VAL A 156 -12.23 22.38 16.61
C VAL A 156 -12.77 23.72 17.10
N PRO A 157 -11.96 24.78 17.19
CA PRO A 157 -12.47 26.09 17.54
C PRO A 157 -13.34 26.60 16.39
N TYR A 158 -14.60 26.86 16.68
CA TYR A 158 -15.46 27.65 15.78
C TYR A 158 -14.99 29.10 15.81
N THR A 159 -14.62 29.64 14.66
CA THR A 159 -14.59 31.08 14.41
C THR A 159 -15.80 31.46 13.56
#